data_a4995b7774343b98a504cf31b021490f
#
_entry.id   a4995b7774343b98a504cf31b021490f
#
_cell.length_a   1.000
_cell.length_b   1.000
_cell.length_c   1.000
_cell.angle_alpha   90.00
_cell.angle_beta   90.00
_cell.angle_gamma   90.00
#
_symmetry.space_group_name_H-M   'P 1'
#
loop_
_entity.id
_entity.type
_entity.pdbx_description
1 polymer ?
#
loop_
_entity_poly.entity_id
_entity_poly.type
_entity_poly.pdbx_seq_one_letter_code
_entity_poly.pdbx_strand_id
1 'polypeptide(L)'
;MLELKYGDSKVDIDLSKAKSVKVLNENPMDEITDLKSEFIKGVTTNMINSKPLREVISKGDKVTIVISDLTRFWQRQDLICEQLVDYLVEEIGISYDDIVIVVAIGTHRMQTEEELCQL
;
A
#
# COMPACT_ATOMS: atom_id res chain seq x y z
N MET A 1 -10.16 -31.34 9.57
CA MET A 1 -10.90 -30.09 9.74
C MET A 1 -9.95 -28.95 9.36
N LEU A 2 -10.38 -27.98 8.58
CA LEU A 2 -9.57 -26.79 8.22
C LEU A 2 -10.19 -25.59 8.92
N GLU A 3 -9.40 -24.90 9.74
CA GLU A 3 -9.80 -23.66 10.40
C GLU A 3 -9.49 -22.47 9.50
N LEU A 4 -10.48 -21.61 9.25
CA LEU A 4 -10.31 -20.35 8.51
C LEU A 4 -10.66 -19.15 9.39
N LYS A 5 -9.97 -18.06 9.19
CA LYS A 5 -10.24 -16.78 9.82
C LYS A 5 -11.54 -16.19 9.27
N TYR A 6 -12.44 -15.68 10.14
CA TYR A 6 -13.70 -15.05 9.78
C TYR A 6 -13.95 -13.84 10.67
N GLY A 7 -13.54 -12.68 10.21
CA GLY A 7 -13.50 -11.48 11.06
C GLY A 7 -12.61 -11.70 12.29
N ASP A 8 -13.16 -11.45 13.47
CA ASP A 8 -12.47 -11.68 14.75
C ASP A 8 -12.64 -13.10 15.28
N SER A 9 -13.34 -13.97 14.54
CA SER A 9 -13.59 -15.36 14.88
C SER A 9 -12.93 -16.32 13.91
N LYS A 10 -13.15 -17.61 14.11
CA LYS A 10 -12.69 -18.70 13.25
C LYS A 10 -13.84 -19.60 12.89
N VAL A 11 -13.78 -20.18 11.72
CA VAL A 11 -14.76 -21.14 11.21
C VAL A 11 -14.06 -22.43 10.81
N ASP A 12 -14.57 -23.53 11.30
CA ASP A 12 -14.12 -24.85 10.91
C ASP A 12 -14.85 -25.34 9.66
N ILE A 13 -14.08 -25.76 8.66
CA ILE A 13 -14.62 -26.35 7.44
C ILE A 13 -14.49 -27.87 7.53
N ASP A 14 -15.62 -28.55 7.44
CA ASP A 14 -15.65 -30.02 7.34
C ASP A 14 -15.25 -30.48 5.93
N LEU A 15 -14.09 -31.07 5.83
CA LEU A 15 -13.52 -31.59 4.58
C LEU A 15 -13.73 -33.11 4.43
N SER A 16 -14.50 -33.76 5.29
CA SER A 16 -14.68 -35.21 5.31
C SER A 16 -15.25 -35.79 4.00
N LYS A 17 -15.99 -34.99 3.23
CA LYS A 17 -16.58 -35.37 1.94
C LYS A 17 -15.73 -34.97 0.73
N ALA A 18 -14.60 -34.31 0.93
CA ALA A 18 -13.73 -33.88 -0.16
C ALA A 18 -12.92 -35.10 -0.68
N LYS A 19 -12.88 -35.29 -2.01
CA LYS A 19 -12.04 -36.33 -2.64
C LYS A 19 -10.55 -36.05 -2.53
N SER A 20 -10.19 -34.77 -2.56
CA SER A 20 -8.83 -34.27 -2.34
C SER A 20 -8.87 -32.85 -1.81
N VAL A 21 -7.87 -32.47 -1.05
CA VAL A 21 -7.71 -31.11 -0.52
C VAL A 21 -6.28 -30.67 -0.79
N LYS A 22 -6.13 -29.47 -1.36
CA LYS A 22 -4.84 -28.82 -1.53
C LYS A 22 -4.92 -27.45 -0.85
N VAL A 23 -4.12 -27.27 0.17
CA VAL A 23 -3.94 -25.96 0.83
C VAL A 23 -2.83 -25.20 0.10
N LEU A 24 -3.17 -24.05 -0.43
CA LEU A 24 -2.20 -23.15 -1.04
C LEU A 24 -1.75 -22.17 0.04
N ASN A 25 -0.47 -22.15 0.32
CA ASN A 25 0.17 -21.17 1.19
C ASN A 25 0.95 -20.19 0.34
N GLU A 26 1.11 -18.99 0.84
CA GLU A 26 2.03 -18.00 0.29
C GLU A 26 3.48 -18.48 0.38
N ASN A 27 4.31 -18.02 -0.53
CA ASN A 27 5.74 -18.22 -0.41
C ASN A 27 6.28 -17.36 0.73
N PRO A 28 7.22 -17.87 1.56
CA PRO A 28 7.86 -17.03 2.56
C PRO A 28 8.58 -15.87 1.88
N MET A 29 8.43 -14.69 2.44
CA MET A 29 9.16 -13.48 2.05
C MET A 29 9.87 -12.92 3.27
N ASP A 30 11.04 -12.35 3.04
CA ASP A 30 11.78 -11.67 4.09
C ASP A 30 11.03 -10.40 4.52
N GLU A 31 11.04 -10.12 5.80
CA GLU A 31 10.45 -8.91 6.35
C GLU A 31 11.28 -7.68 5.95
N ILE A 32 10.60 -6.60 5.57
CA ILE A 32 11.24 -5.31 5.34
C ILE A 32 11.59 -4.69 6.69
N THR A 33 12.86 -4.66 7.02
CA THR A 33 13.38 -4.10 8.30
C THR A 33 13.75 -2.63 8.20
N ASP A 34 14.01 -2.12 6.98
CA ASP A 34 14.31 -0.72 6.69
C ASP A 34 13.44 -0.24 5.53
N LEU A 35 12.27 0.29 5.88
CA LEU A 35 11.28 0.74 4.91
C LEU A 35 11.80 1.87 4.03
N LYS A 36 12.53 2.85 4.60
CA LYS A 36 13.07 3.99 3.84
C LYS A 36 14.05 3.52 2.77
N SER A 37 14.98 2.64 3.13
CA SER A 37 15.95 2.09 2.18
C SER A 37 15.27 1.31 1.05
N GLU A 38 14.31 0.46 1.37
CA GLU A 38 13.58 -0.33 0.35
C GLU A 38 12.69 0.56 -0.53
N PHE A 39 12.05 1.59 0.04
CA PHE A 39 11.31 2.58 -0.73
C PHE A 39 12.23 3.30 -1.73
N ILE A 40 13.38 3.82 -1.28
CA ILE A 40 14.35 4.49 -2.15
C ILE A 40 14.81 3.58 -3.29
N LYS A 41 15.13 2.32 -3.01
CA LYS A 41 15.44 1.34 -4.07
C LYS A 41 14.28 1.18 -5.06
N GLY A 42 13.06 1.11 -4.56
CA GLY A 42 11.84 0.98 -5.38
C GLY A 42 11.64 2.13 -6.36
N VAL A 43 11.99 3.37 -5.98
CA VAL A 43 11.78 4.57 -6.81
C VAL A 43 13.03 5.00 -7.60
N THR A 44 14.18 4.35 -7.39
CA THR A 44 15.45 4.72 -8.04
C THR A 44 16.08 3.62 -8.89
N THR A 45 16.04 2.36 -8.47
CA THR A 45 16.80 1.27 -9.10
C THR A 45 15.97 0.02 -9.42
N ASN A 46 14.97 -0.30 -8.62
CA ASN A 46 14.18 -1.53 -8.76
C ASN A 46 12.86 -1.33 -9.49
N MET A 47 12.80 -0.39 -10.44
CA MET A 47 11.59 -0.13 -11.20
C MET A 47 11.35 -1.17 -12.29
N ILE A 48 10.09 -1.44 -12.57
CA ILE A 48 9.66 -2.35 -13.65
C ILE A 48 9.21 -1.51 -14.84
N ASN A 49 9.95 -1.57 -15.94
CA ASN A 49 9.64 -0.89 -17.20
C ASN A 49 9.39 0.63 -17.06
N SER A 50 10.05 1.27 -16.10
CA SER A 50 9.93 2.70 -15.83
C SER A 50 11.30 3.32 -15.61
N LYS A 51 11.37 4.65 -15.73
CA LYS A 51 12.54 5.43 -15.31
C LYS A 51 12.49 5.71 -13.82
N PRO A 52 13.64 6.06 -13.20
CA PRO A 52 13.67 6.59 -11.84
C PRO A 52 12.67 7.72 -11.64
N LEU A 53 12.02 7.78 -10.48
CA LEU A 53 10.97 8.75 -10.22
C LEU A 53 11.43 10.20 -10.46
N ARG A 54 12.68 10.53 -10.09
CA ARG A 54 13.29 11.84 -10.35
C ARG A 54 13.54 12.18 -11.83
N GLU A 55 13.43 11.22 -12.73
CA GLU A 55 13.48 11.45 -14.18
C GLU A 55 12.08 11.62 -14.78
N VAL A 56 11.04 11.34 -14.00
CA VAL A 56 9.63 11.44 -14.42
C VAL A 56 8.99 12.70 -13.85
N ILE A 57 9.38 13.10 -12.64
CA ILE A 57 8.84 14.26 -11.92
C ILE A 57 9.95 15.29 -11.73
N SER A 58 9.61 16.57 -11.90
CA SER A 58 10.51 17.70 -11.77
C SER A 58 9.98 18.74 -10.79
N LYS A 59 10.87 19.53 -10.22
CA LYS A 59 10.49 20.66 -9.36
C LYS A 59 9.49 21.58 -10.07
N GLY A 60 8.39 21.88 -9.39
CA GLY A 60 7.30 22.72 -9.89
C GLY A 60 6.16 21.95 -10.55
N ASP A 61 6.29 20.63 -10.70
CA ASP A 61 5.17 19.79 -11.11
C ASP A 61 4.11 19.70 -9.99
N LYS A 62 2.86 19.48 -10.38
CA LYS A 62 1.77 19.16 -9.46
C LYS A 62 1.59 17.67 -9.40
N VAL A 63 1.58 17.11 -8.20
CA VAL A 63 1.54 15.66 -7.97
C VAL A 63 0.22 15.29 -7.30
N THR A 64 -0.45 14.29 -7.86
CA THR A 64 -1.59 13.65 -7.21
C THR A 64 -1.20 12.23 -6.81
N ILE A 65 -1.25 11.96 -5.51
CA ILE A 65 -1.04 10.63 -4.94
C ILE A 65 -2.42 9.99 -4.73
N VAL A 66 -2.64 8.84 -5.34
CA VAL A 66 -3.91 8.10 -5.18
C VAL A 66 -3.67 6.92 -4.27
N ILE A 67 -4.37 6.87 -3.15
CA ILE A 67 -4.31 5.77 -2.18
C ILE A 67 -5.67 5.07 -2.10
N SER A 68 -5.68 3.84 -1.61
CA SER A 68 -6.92 3.13 -1.31
C SER A 68 -7.55 3.64 -0.01
N ASP A 69 -8.82 3.34 0.17
CA ASP A 69 -9.56 3.69 1.37
C ASP A 69 -9.21 2.81 2.59
N LEU A 70 -9.81 3.10 3.72
CA LEU A 70 -9.59 2.42 5.01
C LEU A 70 -9.78 0.89 4.95
N THR A 71 -10.61 0.38 4.02
CA THR A 71 -10.79 -1.07 3.87
C THR A 71 -9.51 -1.80 3.42
N ARG A 72 -8.53 -1.05 2.92
CA ARG A 72 -7.21 -1.53 2.52
C ARG A 72 -6.09 -1.09 3.47
N PHE A 73 -6.40 -0.59 4.66
CA PHE A 73 -5.42 -0.12 5.65
C PHE A 73 -4.37 -1.18 6.02
N TRP A 74 -4.74 -2.46 5.96
CA TRP A 74 -3.80 -3.57 6.17
C TRP A 74 -2.59 -3.57 5.21
N GLN A 75 -2.68 -2.85 4.08
CA GLN A 75 -1.56 -2.68 3.15
C GLN A 75 -0.52 -1.66 3.64
N ARG A 76 -0.80 -0.95 4.72
CA ARG A 76 0.07 0.06 5.32
C ARG A 76 0.51 1.11 4.30
N GLN A 77 -0.44 1.60 3.50
CA GLN A 77 -0.21 2.67 2.54
C GLN A 77 0.17 4.00 3.20
N ASP A 78 -0.26 4.21 4.45
CA ASP A 78 0.16 5.30 5.33
C ASP A 78 1.68 5.45 5.33
N LEU A 79 2.40 4.36 5.63
CA LEU A 79 3.87 4.35 5.70
C LEU A 79 4.54 4.63 4.34
N ILE A 80 3.97 4.09 3.26
CA ILE A 80 4.52 4.30 1.91
C ILE A 80 4.24 5.73 1.44
N CYS A 81 3.05 6.26 1.73
CA CYS A 81 2.67 7.63 1.37
C CYS A 81 3.58 8.65 2.04
N GLU A 82 3.89 8.47 3.34
CA GLU A 82 4.85 9.29 4.07
C GLU A 82 6.22 9.30 3.37
N GLN A 83 6.79 8.14 3.05
CA GLN A 83 8.08 8.04 2.36
C GLN A 83 8.04 8.70 0.97
N LEU A 84 6.92 8.58 0.25
CA LEU A 84 6.77 9.20 -1.06
C LEU A 84 6.70 10.72 -0.96
N VAL A 85 5.94 11.26 -0.02
CA VAL A 85 5.84 12.72 0.20
C VAL A 85 7.20 13.28 0.59
N ASP A 86 7.91 12.66 1.53
CA ASP A 86 9.25 13.06 1.93
C ASP A 86 10.22 13.07 0.73
N TYR A 87 10.20 12.02 -0.07
CA TYR A 87 11.05 11.94 -1.27
C TYR A 87 10.73 13.04 -2.29
N LEU A 88 9.45 13.31 -2.53
CA LEU A 88 9.02 14.36 -3.45
C LEU A 88 9.48 15.74 -2.99
N VAL A 89 9.38 16.01 -1.70
CA VAL A 89 9.73 17.31 -1.13
C VAL A 89 11.26 17.45 -0.96
N GLU A 90 11.90 16.49 -0.33
CA GLU A 90 13.32 16.59 0.05
C GLU A 90 14.27 16.36 -1.14
N GLU A 91 13.97 15.37 -2.00
CA GLU A 91 14.89 14.96 -3.07
C GLU A 91 14.55 15.58 -4.44
N ILE A 92 13.27 15.81 -4.74
CA ILE A 92 12.84 16.41 -6.02
C ILE A 92 12.59 17.92 -5.89
N GLY A 93 12.17 18.36 -4.69
CA GLY A 93 11.89 19.79 -4.40
C GLY A 93 10.48 20.20 -4.79
N ILE A 94 9.50 19.30 -4.74
CA ILE A 94 8.09 19.59 -4.88
C ILE A 94 7.63 20.37 -3.63
N SER A 95 6.80 21.39 -3.80
CA SER A 95 6.15 22.05 -2.68
C SER A 95 5.02 21.20 -2.11
N TYR A 96 4.82 21.23 -0.80
CA TYR A 96 3.64 20.60 -0.19
C TYR A 96 2.33 21.11 -0.80
N ASP A 97 2.26 22.37 -1.20
CA ASP A 97 1.08 22.98 -1.84
C ASP A 97 0.78 22.40 -3.24
N ASP A 98 1.76 21.74 -3.85
CA ASP A 98 1.63 21.07 -5.15
C ASP A 98 1.36 19.57 -5.04
N ILE A 99 1.19 19.05 -3.82
CA ILE A 99 0.86 17.64 -3.57
C ILE A 99 -0.59 17.53 -3.12
N VAL A 100 -1.35 16.68 -3.80
CA VAL A 100 -2.73 16.33 -3.41
C VAL A 100 -2.83 14.83 -3.19
N ILE A 101 -3.32 14.41 -2.03
CA ILE A 101 -3.62 13.00 -1.74
C ILE A 101 -5.11 12.77 -1.97
N VAL A 102 -5.44 11.80 -2.81
CA VAL A 102 -6.80 11.41 -3.15
C VAL A 102 -7.07 9.99 -2.68
N VAL A 103 -8.10 9.81 -1.87
CA VAL A 103 -8.54 8.51 -1.42
C VAL A 103 -9.52 7.92 -2.44
N ALA A 104 -9.15 6.80 -3.05
CA ALA A 104 -9.97 6.09 -4.04
C ALA A 104 -10.97 5.18 -3.33
N ILE A 105 -12.17 5.68 -3.08
CA ILE A 105 -13.21 4.97 -2.33
C ILE A 105 -14.02 3.96 -3.17
N GLY A 106 -13.96 4.04 -4.51
CA GLY A 106 -14.73 3.16 -5.40
C GLY A 106 -16.23 3.27 -5.14
N THR A 107 -16.86 2.15 -4.80
CA THR A 107 -18.27 2.06 -4.43
C THR A 107 -18.52 2.11 -2.92
N HIS A 108 -17.48 2.33 -2.13
CA HIS A 108 -17.60 2.42 -0.67
C HIS A 108 -18.21 3.76 -0.25
N ARG A 109 -18.67 3.84 0.99
CA ARG A 109 -19.13 5.09 1.57
C ARG A 109 -17.99 6.11 1.71
N MET A 110 -18.33 7.38 1.79
CA MET A 110 -17.39 8.40 2.20
C MET A 110 -16.83 8.09 3.60
N GLN A 111 -15.57 8.38 3.77
CA GLN A 111 -14.88 8.23 5.06
C GLN A 111 -15.08 9.48 5.92
N THR A 112 -15.02 9.30 7.23
CA THR A 112 -15.03 10.42 8.17
C THR A 112 -13.64 11.08 8.20
N GLU A 113 -13.56 12.29 8.77
CA GLU A 113 -12.29 12.99 8.93
C GLU A 113 -11.32 12.17 9.81
N GLU A 114 -11.82 11.53 10.88
CA GLU A 114 -11.01 10.67 11.74
C GLU A 114 -10.47 9.44 11.00
N GLU A 115 -11.25 8.89 10.07
CA GLU A 115 -10.82 7.77 9.22
C GLU A 115 -9.78 8.23 8.19
N LEU A 116 -9.94 9.42 7.63
CA LEU A 116 -8.96 9.99 6.70
C LEU A 116 -7.62 10.30 7.39
N CYS A 117 -7.64 10.72 8.65
CA CYS A 117 -6.43 10.95 9.44
C CYS A 117 -5.67 9.66 9.80
N GLN A 118 -6.22 8.49 9.53
CA GLN A 118 -5.55 7.20 9.75
C GLN A 118 -4.83 6.69 8.50
N LEU A 119 -5.14 7.26 7.33
CA LEU A 119 -4.58 6.88 6.04
C LEU A 119 -3.31 7.65 5.71
#